data_e7dc4b71fc9cd55f89ea16e88ac26f8a
#
_entry.id   e7dc4b71fc9cd55f89ea16e88ac26f8a
#
_cell.length_a   1.000
_cell.length_b   1.000
_cell.length_c   1.000
_cell.angle_alpha   90.00
_cell.angle_beta   90.00
_cell.angle_gamma   90.00
#
_symmetry.space_group_name_H-M   'P 1'
#
loop_
_entity.id
_entity.type
_entity.pdbx_description
1 polymer ?
#
loop_
_entity_poly.entity_id
_entity_poly.type
_entity_poly.pdbx_seq_one_letter_code
_entity_poly.pdbx_strand_id
1 'polypeptide(L)'
;MKDIFENKYVKWTLGILGVLSVLVLIVGSFFNSMDVDSAIILVEMERIAEGYIPYKTMHLNYPPLWFYINVALKWLFHVPYGCYPFYLGVHWLYAIGCASCLYYISRQWGASKYISSFVAWLFFIVMHWPQGNEVLFEIPSVFWGLLAISLYLKWKDTNPARQIIVGAIACCSFLTKQFGAGFLMLVLWLIVTSTSENKWKQTGYYLLGYCLPLLICLACWGTDIYRSILFNGYGTDIMDAYWGRETTFASKIARIWDNLFAFANRIVPILYAALLLLPFMFKQDKWREALCCFFGIGGFGLQYFFVHGGLNHYMQYMIPFALLLIPIMLSLDLNKYVRAAVWIIIGWTMVLGIYSAYHNRVWKRYLHDGKKDYENQWKMGKNIADIVQDGETVFIPHGGICHIYYTGNLYPSCMAEIGYGVGPMEVDIEHAAKWVANTDYVIHFTRKMMYDLYQGQDFEYFYNDSIQQYVDQFPSDTFGTAVVLHYLNRPKLIAE
;
A
#
# COMPACT_ATOMS: atom_id res chain seq x y z
N MET A 1 -38.73 1.64 -12.63
CA MET A 1 -37.43 1.23 -12.10
C MET A 1 -37.49 0.66 -10.69
N LYS A 2 -38.30 1.25 -9.76
CA LYS A 2 -38.43 0.75 -8.39
C LYS A 2 -38.86 -0.72 -8.35
N ASP A 3 -39.80 -1.12 -9.18
CA ASP A 3 -40.40 -2.48 -9.24
C ASP A 3 -39.38 -3.56 -9.72
N ILE A 4 -38.46 -3.19 -10.61
CA ILE A 4 -37.44 -4.13 -11.11
C ILE A 4 -36.46 -4.52 -10.00
N PHE A 5 -36.00 -3.52 -9.20
CA PHE A 5 -35.09 -3.76 -8.08
C PHE A 5 -35.78 -4.34 -6.84
N GLU A 6 -37.09 -4.34 -6.78
CA GLU A 6 -37.86 -5.02 -5.74
C GLU A 6 -38.05 -6.52 -6.04
N ASN A 7 -37.90 -6.93 -7.27
CA ASN A 7 -37.97 -8.34 -7.65
C ASN A 7 -36.88 -9.17 -6.96
N LYS A 8 -37.31 -10.23 -6.25
CA LYS A 8 -36.43 -11.13 -5.49
C LYS A 8 -35.35 -11.75 -6.38
N TYR A 9 -35.70 -12.17 -7.58
CA TYR A 9 -34.79 -12.82 -8.52
C TYR A 9 -33.73 -11.83 -9.02
N VAL A 10 -34.09 -10.60 -9.35
CA VAL A 10 -33.13 -9.55 -9.75
C VAL A 10 -32.14 -9.27 -8.62
N LYS A 11 -32.60 -9.18 -7.37
CA LYS A 11 -31.74 -8.98 -6.20
C LYS A 11 -30.73 -10.11 -6.02
N TRP A 12 -31.19 -11.36 -6.14
CA TRP A 12 -30.32 -12.53 -6.05
C TRP A 12 -29.32 -12.57 -7.20
N THR A 13 -29.75 -12.33 -8.44
CA THR A 13 -28.86 -12.30 -9.60
C THR A 13 -27.76 -11.25 -9.45
N LEU A 14 -28.12 -10.02 -9.10
CA LEU A 14 -27.14 -8.94 -8.86
C LEU A 14 -26.19 -9.25 -7.69
N GLY A 15 -26.70 -9.87 -6.63
CA GLY A 15 -25.86 -10.32 -5.50
C GLY A 15 -24.86 -11.37 -5.92
N ILE A 16 -25.31 -12.40 -6.67
CA ILE A 16 -24.44 -13.47 -7.18
C ILE A 16 -23.39 -12.91 -8.14
N LEU A 17 -23.77 -12.07 -9.09
CA LEU A 17 -22.84 -11.43 -10.03
C LEU A 17 -21.83 -10.55 -9.29
N GLY A 18 -22.26 -9.81 -8.27
CA GLY A 18 -21.36 -9.03 -7.44
C GLY A 18 -20.31 -9.88 -6.70
N VAL A 19 -20.74 -10.99 -6.10
CA VAL A 19 -19.83 -11.93 -5.43
C VAL A 19 -18.88 -12.58 -6.44
N LEU A 20 -19.40 -13.09 -7.56
CA LEU A 20 -18.57 -13.72 -8.59
C LEU A 20 -17.53 -12.74 -9.16
N SER A 21 -17.91 -11.47 -9.36
CA SER A 21 -16.98 -10.47 -9.85
C SER A 21 -15.82 -10.24 -8.88
N VAL A 22 -16.08 -10.18 -7.58
CA VAL A 22 -15.03 -10.06 -6.54
C VAL A 22 -14.15 -11.32 -6.49
N LEU A 23 -14.77 -12.50 -6.56
CA LEU A 23 -14.01 -13.77 -6.57
C LEU A 23 -13.05 -13.86 -7.76
N VAL A 24 -13.47 -13.41 -8.94
CA VAL A 24 -12.59 -13.36 -10.14
C VAL A 24 -11.38 -12.45 -9.89
N LEU A 25 -11.57 -11.31 -9.23
CA LEU A 25 -10.47 -10.40 -8.89
C LEU A 25 -9.51 -11.02 -7.87
N ILE A 26 -10.06 -11.64 -6.82
CA ILE A 26 -9.26 -12.32 -5.79
C ILE A 26 -8.45 -13.45 -6.42
N VAL A 27 -9.10 -14.38 -7.10
CA VAL A 27 -8.44 -15.54 -7.71
C VAL A 27 -7.42 -15.09 -8.77
N GLY A 28 -7.77 -14.11 -9.60
CA GLY A 28 -6.87 -13.57 -10.60
C GLY A 28 -5.57 -13.01 -10.00
N SER A 29 -5.63 -12.37 -8.83
CA SER A 29 -4.45 -11.79 -8.19
C SER A 29 -3.41 -12.84 -7.79
N PHE A 30 -3.79 -14.09 -7.53
CA PHE A 30 -2.85 -15.17 -7.21
C PHE A 30 -1.98 -15.62 -8.40
N PHE A 31 -2.30 -15.18 -9.61
CA PHE A 31 -1.51 -15.42 -10.82
C PHE A 31 -0.68 -14.20 -11.24
N ASN A 32 -0.60 -13.17 -10.40
CA ASN A 32 0.18 -11.99 -10.68
C ASN A 32 1.64 -12.17 -10.27
N SER A 33 2.56 -11.54 -11.02
CA SER A 33 3.95 -11.39 -10.59
C SER A 33 4.04 -10.54 -9.33
N MET A 34 5.04 -10.80 -8.49
CA MET A 34 5.33 -9.93 -7.35
C MET A 34 5.83 -8.58 -7.84
N ASP A 35 5.27 -7.52 -7.27
CA ASP A 35 5.83 -6.18 -7.40
C ASP A 35 7.09 -6.04 -6.53
N VAL A 36 7.91 -5.03 -6.83
CA VAL A 36 9.16 -4.75 -6.10
C VAL A 36 8.89 -4.54 -4.63
N ASP A 37 7.93 -3.68 -4.29
CA ASP A 37 7.60 -3.38 -2.90
C ASP A 37 7.08 -4.61 -2.15
N SER A 38 6.26 -5.43 -2.81
CA SER A 38 5.79 -6.70 -2.23
C SER A 38 6.95 -7.66 -1.94
N ALA A 39 7.91 -7.75 -2.86
CA ALA A 39 9.07 -8.63 -2.70
C ALA A 39 9.93 -8.22 -1.50
N ILE A 40 10.20 -6.92 -1.34
CA ILE A 40 10.94 -6.36 -0.22
C ILE A 40 10.24 -6.69 1.11
N ILE A 41 8.96 -6.37 1.21
CA ILE A 41 8.15 -6.62 2.40
C ILE A 41 8.19 -8.10 2.78
N LEU A 42 8.11 -8.99 1.80
CA LEU A 42 8.12 -10.43 2.04
C LEU A 42 9.48 -10.93 2.53
N VAL A 43 10.59 -10.43 1.98
CA VAL A 43 11.94 -10.75 2.49
C VAL A 43 12.08 -10.29 3.93
N GLU A 44 11.68 -9.06 4.24
CA GLU A 44 11.72 -8.51 5.60
C GLU A 44 10.89 -9.37 6.58
N MET A 45 9.68 -9.80 6.18
CA MET A 45 8.84 -10.70 6.98
C MET A 45 9.51 -12.05 7.25
N GLU A 46 10.11 -12.65 6.22
CA GLU A 46 10.79 -13.93 6.36
C GLU A 46 12.00 -13.83 7.31
N ARG A 47 12.80 -12.76 7.21
CA ARG A 47 13.95 -12.54 8.11
C ARG A 47 13.51 -12.28 9.55
N ILE A 48 12.42 -11.55 9.78
CA ILE A 48 11.84 -11.41 11.12
C ILE A 48 11.39 -12.78 11.66
N ALA A 49 10.80 -13.62 10.81
CA ALA A 49 10.38 -14.97 11.21
C ALA A 49 11.58 -15.87 11.59
N GLU A 50 12.76 -15.63 11.04
CA GLU A 50 14.02 -16.29 11.38
C GLU A 50 14.71 -15.73 12.63
N GLY A 51 14.18 -14.64 13.22
CA GLY A 51 14.67 -14.07 14.48
C GLY A 51 15.45 -12.76 14.34
N TYR A 52 15.51 -12.17 13.15
CA TYR A 52 16.04 -10.81 13.01
C TYR A 52 15.15 -9.82 13.73
N ILE A 53 15.75 -8.89 14.44
CA ILE A 53 15.03 -7.91 15.27
C ILE A 53 14.97 -6.58 14.51
N PRO A 54 13.75 -6.12 14.11
CA PRO A 54 13.56 -4.82 13.48
C PRO A 54 14.26 -3.68 14.26
N TYR A 55 14.85 -2.75 13.55
CA TYR A 55 15.55 -1.56 14.05
C TYR A 55 16.81 -1.83 14.89
N LYS A 56 17.17 -3.11 15.11
CA LYS A 56 18.39 -3.51 15.84
C LYS A 56 19.36 -4.32 14.97
N THR A 57 18.89 -5.44 14.42
CA THR A 57 19.70 -6.32 13.58
C THR A 57 19.33 -6.24 12.11
N MET A 58 18.21 -5.56 11.81
CA MET A 58 17.82 -5.20 10.45
C MET A 58 17.18 -3.81 10.44
N HIS A 59 17.39 -3.08 9.36
CA HIS A 59 16.73 -1.81 9.14
C HIS A 59 15.33 -2.03 8.55
N LEU A 60 14.34 -1.31 9.06
CA LEU A 60 13.01 -1.24 8.46
C LEU A 60 12.63 0.22 8.24
N ASN A 61 12.10 0.50 7.06
CA ASN A 61 11.58 1.83 6.70
C ASN A 61 10.11 2.01 7.10
N TYR A 62 9.48 0.96 7.60
CA TYR A 62 8.06 0.92 7.90
C TYR A 62 7.81 0.55 9.36
N PRO A 63 6.66 0.95 9.93
CA PRO A 63 6.25 0.54 11.26
C PRO A 63 6.06 -0.99 11.37
N PRO A 64 6.19 -1.57 12.58
CA PRO A 64 6.40 -3.00 12.74
C PRO A 64 5.13 -3.87 12.70
N LEU A 65 3.94 -3.29 12.86
CA LEU A 65 2.73 -4.08 13.17
C LEU A 65 2.38 -5.09 12.08
N TRP A 66 2.43 -4.68 10.81
CA TRP A 66 2.10 -5.55 9.69
C TRP A 66 3.03 -6.76 9.59
N PHE A 67 4.32 -6.53 9.80
CA PHE A 67 5.32 -7.59 9.83
C PHE A 67 5.03 -8.60 10.92
N TYR A 68 4.86 -8.15 12.17
CA TYR A 68 4.62 -9.06 13.30
C TYR A 68 3.30 -9.81 13.22
N ILE A 69 2.24 -9.21 12.67
CA ILE A 69 0.99 -9.92 12.43
C ILE A 69 1.22 -11.07 11.45
N ASN A 70 1.88 -10.83 10.32
CA ASN A 70 2.13 -11.87 9.33
C ASN A 70 3.09 -12.95 9.85
N VAL A 71 4.13 -12.57 10.58
CA VAL A 71 5.04 -13.54 11.22
C VAL A 71 4.30 -14.38 12.25
N ALA A 72 3.47 -13.80 13.10
CA ALA A 72 2.65 -14.54 14.05
C ALA A 72 1.68 -15.50 13.35
N LEU A 73 1.04 -15.06 12.26
CA LEU A 73 0.18 -15.94 11.46
C LEU A 73 0.98 -17.05 10.76
N LYS A 74 2.16 -16.74 10.25
CA LYS A 74 3.07 -17.73 9.66
C LYS A 74 3.41 -18.82 10.66
N TRP A 75 3.78 -18.47 11.86
CA TRP A 75 4.10 -19.44 12.93
C TRP A 75 2.87 -20.25 13.35
N LEU A 76 1.73 -19.58 13.52
CA LEU A 76 0.48 -20.22 13.93
C LEU A 76 0.03 -21.28 12.91
N PHE A 77 0.15 -21.01 11.64
CA PHE A 77 -0.29 -21.91 10.56
C PHE A 77 0.84 -22.73 9.95
N HIS A 78 2.04 -22.71 10.55
CA HIS A 78 3.22 -23.43 10.05
C HIS A 78 3.49 -23.21 8.55
N VAL A 79 3.37 -21.95 8.11
CA VAL A 79 3.51 -21.61 6.69
C VAL A 79 4.99 -21.71 6.28
N PRO A 80 5.32 -22.47 5.22
CA PRO A 80 6.70 -22.59 4.77
C PRO A 80 7.22 -21.28 4.20
N TYR A 81 8.55 -21.19 4.07
CA TYR A 81 9.20 -20.09 3.37
C TYR A 81 8.67 -19.97 1.93
N GLY A 82 8.57 -18.76 1.41
CA GLY A 82 8.20 -18.52 0.03
C GLY A 82 6.72 -18.73 -0.30
N CYS A 83 5.83 -18.89 0.69
CA CYS A 83 4.41 -19.06 0.44
C CYS A 83 3.69 -17.71 0.17
N TYR A 84 4.03 -17.05 -0.94
CA TYR A 84 3.39 -15.79 -1.39
C TYR A 84 1.85 -15.84 -1.36
N PRO A 85 1.18 -16.92 -1.82
CA PRO A 85 -0.27 -17.01 -1.76
C PRO A 85 -0.86 -16.85 -0.35
N PHE A 86 -0.15 -17.26 0.70
CA PHE A 86 -0.60 -17.07 2.07
C PHE A 86 -0.69 -15.59 2.43
N TYR A 87 0.38 -14.83 2.19
CA TYR A 87 0.43 -13.40 2.49
C TYR A 87 -0.59 -12.61 1.66
N LEU A 88 -0.75 -13.00 0.40
CA LEU A 88 -1.79 -12.44 -0.46
C LEU A 88 -3.19 -12.74 0.07
N GLY A 89 -3.43 -13.95 0.57
CA GLY A 89 -4.68 -14.33 1.25
C GLY A 89 -4.96 -13.47 2.48
N VAL A 90 -3.96 -13.24 3.32
CA VAL A 90 -4.06 -12.35 4.49
C VAL A 90 -4.38 -10.92 4.04
N HIS A 91 -3.71 -10.41 3.00
CA HIS A 91 -4.00 -9.09 2.42
C HIS A 91 -5.46 -8.97 1.98
N TRP A 92 -6.01 -9.99 1.31
CA TRP A 92 -7.42 -10.02 0.91
C TRP A 92 -8.40 -10.03 2.08
N LEU A 93 -8.04 -10.66 3.21
CA LEU A 93 -8.85 -10.57 4.43
C LEU A 93 -8.95 -9.12 4.94
N TYR A 94 -7.87 -8.35 4.86
CA TYR A 94 -7.92 -6.92 5.18
C TYR A 94 -8.77 -6.13 4.19
N ALA A 95 -8.71 -6.43 2.90
CA ALA A 95 -9.57 -5.80 1.89
C ALA A 95 -11.07 -6.09 2.14
N ILE A 96 -11.41 -7.33 2.50
CA ILE A 96 -12.77 -7.71 2.92
C ILE A 96 -13.17 -6.95 4.18
N GLY A 97 -12.25 -6.79 5.13
CA GLY A 97 -12.43 -5.99 6.33
C GLY A 97 -12.72 -4.52 6.01
N CYS A 98 -11.97 -3.90 5.08
CA CYS A 98 -12.22 -2.53 4.60
C CYS A 98 -13.64 -2.40 4.02
N ALA A 99 -14.03 -3.31 3.12
CA ALA A 99 -15.36 -3.31 2.51
C ALA A 99 -16.47 -3.45 3.57
N SER A 100 -16.25 -4.31 4.57
CA SER A 100 -17.17 -4.49 5.70
C SER A 100 -17.32 -3.23 6.56
N CYS A 101 -16.20 -2.55 6.82
CA CYS A 101 -16.20 -1.26 7.52
C CYS A 101 -16.94 -0.18 6.70
N LEU A 102 -16.69 -0.10 5.39
CA LEU A 102 -17.39 0.84 4.49
C LEU A 102 -18.91 0.57 4.45
N TYR A 103 -19.30 -0.70 4.38
CA TYR A 103 -20.71 -1.07 4.50
C TYR A 103 -21.28 -0.56 5.82
N TYR A 104 -20.62 -0.83 6.95
CA TYR A 104 -21.07 -0.45 8.27
C TYR A 104 -21.16 1.07 8.44
N ILE A 105 -20.09 1.81 8.07
CA ILE A 105 -20.04 3.28 8.15
C ILE A 105 -21.19 3.89 7.32
N SER A 106 -21.37 3.42 6.09
CA SER A 106 -22.46 3.86 5.20
C SER A 106 -23.83 3.65 5.84
N ARG A 107 -24.03 2.50 6.51
CA ARG A 107 -25.26 2.21 7.27
C ARG A 107 -25.49 3.18 8.44
N GLN A 108 -24.41 3.47 9.19
CA GLN A 108 -24.47 4.41 10.32
C GLN A 108 -24.79 5.85 9.87
N TRP A 109 -24.39 6.21 8.65
CA TRP A 109 -24.67 7.52 8.05
C TRP A 109 -26.02 7.59 7.34
N GLY A 110 -26.87 6.56 7.49
CA GLY A 110 -28.25 6.54 7.04
C GLY A 110 -28.49 5.97 5.64
N ALA A 111 -27.47 5.38 5.01
CA ALA A 111 -27.68 4.75 3.72
C ALA A 111 -28.51 3.47 3.81
N SER A 112 -29.26 3.14 2.77
CA SER A 112 -29.93 1.85 2.65
C SER A 112 -28.94 0.70 2.57
N LYS A 113 -29.37 -0.52 2.92
CA LYS A 113 -28.50 -1.70 2.80
C LYS A 113 -27.96 -1.92 1.38
N TYR A 114 -28.74 -1.58 0.36
CA TYR A 114 -28.34 -1.74 -1.04
C TYR A 114 -27.24 -0.75 -1.45
N ILE A 115 -27.37 0.52 -1.06
CA ILE A 115 -26.33 1.52 -1.30
C ILE A 115 -25.06 1.15 -0.54
N SER A 116 -25.16 0.69 0.71
CA SER A 116 -24.00 0.28 1.51
C SER A 116 -23.30 -0.95 0.91
N SER A 117 -24.07 -1.94 0.43
CA SER A 117 -23.49 -3.10 -0.28
C SER A 117 -22.84 -2.71 -1.60
N PHE A 118 -23.43 -1.76 -2.32
CA PHE A 118 -22.85 -1.23 -3.55
C PHE A 118 -21.51 -0.52 -3.30
N VAL A 119 -21.43 0.32 -2.27
CA VAL A 119 -20.17 1.00 -1.88
C VAL A 119 -19.09 -0.03 -1.50
N ALA A 120 -19.44 -1.04 -0.70
CA ALA A 120 -18.52 -2.11 -0.32
C ALA A 120 -18.03 -2.91 -1.54
N TRP A 121 -18.91 -3.22 -2.48
CA TRP A 121 -18.55 -3.88 -3.74
C TRP A 121 -17.68 -2.99 -4.62
N LEU A 122 -18.03 -1.70 -4.77
CA LEU A 122 -17.30 -0.76 -5.60
C LEU A 122 -15.87 -0.54 -5.09
N PHE A 123 -15.65 -0.67 -3.77
CA PHE A 123 -14.31 -0.63 -3.19
C PHE A 123 -13.40 -1.70 -3.80
N PHE A 124 -13.85 -2.96 -3.91
CA PHE A 124 -13.06 -4.02 -4.53
C PHE A 124 -12.72 -3.72 -5.99
N ILE A 125 -13.60 -3.07 -6.72
CA ILE A 125 -13.36 -2.71 -8.12
C ILE A 125 -12.34 -1.58 -8.24
N VAL A 126 -12.49 -0.53 -7.41
CA VAL A 126 -11.65 0.67 -7.52
C VAL A 126 -10.25 0.47 -6.92
N MET A 127 -10.11 -0.33 -5.84
CA MET A 127 -8.84 -0.55 -5.17
C MET A 127 -7.77 -1.19 -6.08
N HIS A 128 -8.18 -1.94 -7.11
CA HIS A 128 -7.25 -2.60 -8.02
C HIS A 128 -6.43 -1.63 -8.86
N TRP A 129 -6.96 -0.44 -9.11
CA TRP A 129 -6.23 0.52 -9.93
C TRP A 129 -4.91 0.97 -9.30
N PRO A 130 -4.86 1.39 -8.02
CA PRO A 130 -3.62 1.78 -7.38
C PRO A 130 -2.94 0.61 -6.64
N GLN A 131 -2.80 -0.54 -7.27
CA GLN A 131 -2.08 -1.70 -6.73
C GLN A 131 -2.65 -2.31 -5.43
N GLY A 132 -3.91 -2.11 -5.12
CA GLY A 132 -4.55 -2.65 -3.91
C GLY A 132 -4.74 -4.17 -3.91
N ASN A 133 -4.27 -4.87 -4.95
CA ASN A 133 -4.27 -6.32 -5.09
C ASN A 133 -2.89 -6.96 -4.84
N GLU A 134 -1.93 -6.19 -4.37
CA GLU A 134 -0.56 -6.60 -4.07
C GLU A 134 -0.34 -6.62 -2.56
N VAL A 135 0.67 -7.35 -2.08
CA VAL A 135 0.98 -7.45 -0.64
C VAL A 135 1.69 -6.16 -0.21
N LEU A 136 0.90 -5.14 0.10
CA LEU A 136 1.36 -3.81 0.50
C LEU A 136 0.78 -3.42 1.87
N PHE A 137 1.30 -2.35 2.45
CA PHE A 137 0.87 -1.87 3.78
C PHE A 137 -0.43 -1.06 3.74
N GLU A 138 -0.82 -0.49 2.59
CA GLU A 138 -1.90 0.48 2.48
C GLU A 138 -3.24 -0.11 2.91
N ILE A 139 -3.64 -1.23 2.33
CA ILE A 139 -4.94 -1.86 2.64
C ILE A 139 -5.04 -2.30 4.10
N PRO A 140 -4.02 -2.96 4.71
CA PRO A 140 -4.02 -3.23 6.14
C PRO A 140 -4.10 -1.97 7.00
N SER A 141 -3.35 -0.92 6.65
CA SER A 141 -3.40 0.36 7.38
C SER A 141 -4.78 1.02 7.27
N VAL A 142 -5.35 1.09 6.06
CA VAL A 142 -6.71 1.60 5.82
C VAL A 142 -7.76 0.80 6.60
N PHE A 143 -7.62 -0.52 6.68
CA PHE A 143 -8.52 -1.37 7.47
C PHE A 143 -8.55 -0.94 8.93
N TRP A 144 -7.40 -0.80 9.59
CA TRP A 144 -7.34 -0.39 11.00
C TRP A 144 -7.98 0.98 11.21
N GLY A 145 -7.71 1.92 10.31
CA GLY A 145 -8.33 3.24 10.38
C GLY A 145 -9.84 3.23 10.22
N LEU A 146 -10.36 2.51 9.23
CA LEU A 146 -11.81 2.34 9.02
C LEU A 146 -12.47 1.55 10.15
N LEU A 147 -11.78 0.57 10.73
CA LEU A 147 -12.25 -0.16 11.91
C LEU A 147 -12.39 0.77 13.11
N ALA A 148 -11.40 1.65 13.35
CA ALA A 148 -11.49 2.66 14.41
C ALA A 148 -12.71 3.57 14.23
N ILE A 149 -12.95 4.08 13.01
CA ILE A 149 -14.15 4.88 12.69
C ILE A 149 -15.42 4.06 12.94
N SER A 150 -15.44 2.80 12.49
CA SER A 150 -16.60 1.90 12.66
C SER A 150 -16.93 1.64 14.13
N LEU A 151 -15.90 1.38 14.94
CA LEU A 151 -16.06 1.15 16.38
C LEU A 151 -16.49 2.42 17.11
N TYR A 152 -15.95 3.58 16.75
CA TYR A 152 -16.41 4.85 17.30
C TYR A 152 -17.89 5.07 16.99
N LEU A 153 -18.30 4.89 15.74
CA LEU A 153 -19.72 5.04 15.35
C LEU A 153 -20.65 4.02 16.03
N LYS A 154 -20.14 2.81 16.31
CA LYS A 154 -20.88 1.78 17.05
C LYS A 154 -21.10 2.15 18.50
N TRP A 155 -20.06 2.65 19.14
CA TRP A 155 -20.09 2.83 20.59
C TRP A 155 -20.50 4.22 21.04
N LYS A 156 -20.24 5.28 20.33
CA LYS A 156 -20.65 6.71 20.55
C LYS A 156 -20.87 7.12 22.03
N ASP A 157 -20.40 6.31 22.98
CA ASP A 157 -20.63 6.48 24.39
C ASP A 157 -19.39 7.03 25.11
N THR A 158 -19.57 7.34 26.39
CA THR A 158 -18.49 7.87 27.24
C THR A 158 -17.73 6.79 27.98
N ASN A 159 -17.92 5.51 27.66
CA ASN A 159 -17.19 4.43 28.31
C ASN A 159 -15.68 4.52 28.02
N PRO A 160 -14.83 4.75 29.04
CA PRO A 160 -13.41 4.96 28.87
C PRO A 160 -12.72 3.83 28.13
N ALA A 161 -13.00 2.58 28.49
CA ALA A 161 -12.35 1.41 27.90
C ALA A 161 -12.63 1.32 26.39
N ARG A 162 -13.86 1.61 25.95
CA ARG A 162 -14.22 1.62 24.53
C ARG A 162 -13.49 2.71 23.76
N GLN A 163 -13.40 3.93 24.32
CA GLN A 163 -12.68 5.02 23.68
C GLN A 163 -11.17 4.75 23.61
N ILE A 164 -10.58 4.15 24.64
CA ILE A 164 -9.18 3.69 24.63
C ILE A 164 -8.97 2.63 23.54
N ILE A 165 -9.87 1.67 23.40
CA ILE A 165 -9.79 0.66 22.32
C ILE A 165 -9.85 1.33 20.94
N VAL A 166 -10.77 2.26 20.72
CA VAL A 166 -10.84 3.01 19.45
C VAL A 166 -9.53 3.73 19.15
N GLY A 167 -8.92 4.37 20.15
CA GLY A 167 -7.63 5.03 20.01
C GLY A 167 -6.51 4.04 19.66
N ALA A 168 -6.43 2.91 20.37
CA ALA A 168 -5.44 1.88 20.11
C ALA A 168 -5.58 1.29 18.68
N ILE A 169 -6.80 1.04 18.23
CA ILE A 169 -7.07 0.56 16.86
C ILE A 169 -6.69 1.62 15.82
N ALA A 170 -6.97 2.91 16.07
CA ALA A 170 -6.52 3.98 15.18
C ALA A 170 -4.98 4.05 15.11
N CYS A 171 -4.30 3.83 16.25
CA CYS A 171 -2.84 3.74 16.28
C CYS A 171 -2.31 2.54 15.48
N CYS A 172 -3.02 1.41 15.43
CA CYS A 172 -2.63 0.27 14.59
C CYS A 172 -2.53 0.65 13.10
N SER A 173 -3.33 1.61 12.63
CA SER A 173 -3.20 2.14 11.27
C SER A 173 -1.83 2.80 11.05
N PHE A 174 -1.40 3.67 11.98
CA PHE A 174 -0.08 4.28 11.96
C PHE A 174 1.04 3.24 12.12
N LEU A 175 0.90 2.29 13.04
CA LEU A 175 1.89 1.24 13.26
C LEU A 175 1.95 0.19 12.13
N THR A 176 1.03 0.23 11.19
CA THR A 176 1.08 -0.53 9.95
C THR A 176 1.80 0.25 8.86
N LYS A 177 1.49 1.52 8.68
CA LYS A 177 2.16 2.47 7.78
C LYS A 177 1.99 3.90 8.30
N GLN A 178 3.04 4.71 8.24
CA GLN A 178 3.05 6.07 8.80
C GLN A 178 1.93 6.97 8.24
N PHE A 179 1.47 6.73 7.02
CA PHE A 179 0.30 7.40 6.43
C PHE A 179 -0.97 7.23 7.25
N GLY A 180 -1.10 6.11 7.93
CA GLY A 180 -2.24 5.83 8.81
C GLY A 180 -2.43 6.83 9.95
N ALA A 181 -1.45 7.71 10.23
CA ALA A 181 -1.58 8.81 11.19
C ALA A 181 -2.79 9.72 10.90
N GLY A 182 -3.19 9.86 9.62
CA GLY A 182 -4.36 10.66 9.23
C GLY A 182 -5.66 10.20 9.90
N PHE A 183 -5.80 8.92 10.22
CA PHE A 183 -6.99 8.40 10.90
C PHE A 183 -7.14 8.90 12.34
N LEU A 184 -6.05 9.29 13.01
CA LEU A 184 -6.12 9.98 14.31
C LEU A 184 -7.02 11.21 14.20
N MET A 185 -6.76 12.06 13.21
CA MET A 185 -7.48 13.31 13.02
C MET A 185 -8.93 13.11 12.60
N LEU A 186 -9.20 12.08 11.79
CA LEU A 186 -10.56 11.78 11.32
C LEU A 186 -11.48 11.31 12.46
N VAL A 187 -10.98 10.46 13.34
CA VAL A 187 -11.76 10.04 14.52
C VAL A 187 -11.90 11.20 15.50
N LEU A 188 -10.86 12.01 15.72
CA LEU A 188 -10.95 13.23 16.53
C LEU A 188 -12.01 14.19 15.99
N TRP A 189 -12.07 14.39 14.66
CA TRP A 189 -13.11 15.18 14.01
C TRP A 189 -14.51 14.68 14.39
N LEU A 190 -14.75 13.38 14.29
CA LEU A 190 -16.03 12.78 14.62
C LEU A 190 -16.39 12.94 16.10
N ILE A 191 -15.42 12.85 17.02
CA ILE A 191 -15.61 13.05 18.45
C ILE A 191 -15.96 14.51 18.73
N VAL A 192 -15.12 15.45 18.27
CA VAL A 192 -15.24 16.88 18.58
C VAL A 192 -16.52 17.50 18.00
N THR A 193 -16.93 17.06 16.82
CA THR A 193 -18.18 17.50 16.16
C THR A 193 -19.41 16.76 16.64
N SER A 194 -19.26 15.74 17.52
CA SER A 194 -20.41 15.05 18.11
C SER A 194 -21.24 15.98 19.02
N THR A 195 -22.49 15.64 19.20
CA THR A 195 -23.41 16.35 20.12
C THR A 195 -23.22 15.92 21.57
N SER A 196 -22.27 15.03 21.88
CA SER A 196 -22.02 14.54 23.22
C SER A 196 -21.50 15.65 24.13
N GLU A 197 -22.09 15.81 25.31
CA GLU A 197 -21.64 16.73 26.35
C GLU A 197 -20.24 16.36 26.88
N ASN A 198 -19.88 15.09 26.81
CA ASN A 198 -18.64 14.54 27.31
C ASN A 198 -17.53 14.37 26.24
N LYS A 199 -17.66 15.06 25.10
CA LYS A 199 -16.74 14.91 23.96
C LYS A 199 -15.25 15.14 24.35
N TRP A 200 -14.93 16.05 25.24
CA TRP A 200 -13.58 16.30 25.70
C TRP A 200 -13.00 15.16 26.54
N LYS A 201 -13.83 14.49 27.36
CA LYS A 201 -13.42 13.27 28.07
C LYS A 201 -13.20 12.12 27.08
N GLN A 202 -14.08 11.97 26.08
CA GLN A 202 -13.92 11.00 25.01
C GLN A 202 -12.62 11.24 24.24
N THR A 203 -12.32 12.49 23.90
CA THR A 203 -11.05 12.89 23.27
C THR A 203 -9.85 12.47 24.11
N GLY A 204 -9.86 12.74 25.41
CA GLY A 204 -8.77 12.36 26.33
C GLY A 204 -8.54 10.85 26.37
N TYR A 205 -9.60 10.04 26.51
CA TYR A 205 -9.51 8.58 26.49
C TYR A 205 -9.07 8.04 25.13
N TYR A 206 -9.55 8.61 24.05
CA TYR A 206 -9.14 8.26 22.70
C TYR A 206 -7.65 8.51 22.47
N LEU A 207 -7.15 9.70 22.84
CA LEU A 207 -5.72 10.04 22.75
C LEU A 207 -4.87 9.14 23.64
N LEU A 208 -5.31 8.86 24.88
CA LEU A 208 -4.64 7.88 25.73
C LEU A 208 -4.52 6.53 25.04
N GLY A 209 -5.61 6.04 24.45
CA GLY A 209 -5.62 4.79 23.70
C GLY A 209 -4.66 4.82 22.51
N TYR A 210 -4.60 5.94 21.78
CA TYR A 210 -3.68 6.08 20.66
C TYR A 210 -2.20 6.09 21.09
N CYS A 211 -1.89 6.71 22.23
CA CYS A 211 -0.52 6.79 22.74
C CYS A 211 -0.02 5.45 23.32
N LEU A 212 -0.88 4.60 23.86
CA LEU A 212 -0.46 3.36 24.53
C LEU A 212 0.35 2.43 23.62
N PRO A 213 -0.06 2.09 22.38
CA PRO A 213 0.76 1.26 21.49
C PRO A 213 2.08 1.93 21.10
N LEU A 214 2.12 3.26 20.98
CA LEU A 214 3.36 4.00 20.70
C LEU A 214 4.35 3.89 21.86
N LEU A 215 3.87 3.97 23.09
CA LEU A 215 4.70 3.79 24.29
C LEU A 215 5.23 2.35 24.39
N ILE A 216 4.42 1.35 24.02
CA ILE A 216 4.88 -0.04 23.95
C ILE A 216 5.99 -0.16 22.89
N CYS A 217 5.82 0.40 21.71
CA CYS A 217 6.86 0.40 20.67
C CYS A 217 8.14 1.09 21.16
N LEU A 218 8.02 2.22 21.86
CA LEU A 218 9.15 2.91 22.44
C LEU A 218 9.89 2.06 23.49
N ALA A 219 9.15 1.32 24.31
CA ALA A 219 9.73 0.40 25.28
C ALA A 219 10.44 -0.81 24.63
N CYS A 220 9.93 -1.32 23.51
CA CYS A 220 10.50 -2.49 22.82
C CYS A 220 11.74 -2.13 21.98
N TRP A 221 11.74 -1.01 21.26
CA TRP A 221 12.74 -0.66 20.26
C TRP A 221 13.49 0.65 20.53
N GLY A 222 13.15 1.37 21.63
CA GLY A 222 13.76 2.66 21.93
C GLY A 222 13.36 3.74 20.91
N THR A 223 14.22 4.73 20.73
CA THR A 223 14.00 5.83 19.79
C THR A 223 14.25 5.48 18.34
N ASP A 224 14.93 4.36 18.08
CA ASP A 224 15.35 3.97 16.72
C ASP A 224 14.15 3.70 15.80
N ILE A 225 13.05 3.16 16.35
CA ILE A 225 11.80 2.99 15.61
C ILE A 225 11.28 4.32 15.06
N TYR A 226 11.29 5.39 15.87
CA TYR A 226 10.76 6.68 15.43
C TYR A 226 11.70 7.38 14.48
N ARG A 227 13.02 7.24 14.67
CA ARG A 227 14.02 7.70 13.71
C ARG A 227 13.78 7.07 12.35
N SER A 228 13.65 5.75 12.28
CA SER A 228 13.45 5.02 11.04
C SER A 228 12.13 5.44 10.36
N ILE A 229 11.03 5.48 11.10
CA ILE A 229 9.71 5.85 10.57
C ILE A 229 9.66 7.30 10.11
N LEU A 230 10.19 8.24 10.90
CA LEU A 230 10.11 9.66 10.58
C LEU A 230 11.14 10.07 9.52
N PHE A 231 12.35 9.54 9.60
CA PHE A 231 13.42 9.89 8.67
C PHE A 231 13.12 9.38 7.25
N ASN A 232 12.68 8.14 7.13
CA ASN A 232 12.37 7.56 5.83
C ASN A 232 10.96 7.87 5.32
N GLY A 233 10.04 8.21 6.23
CA GLY A 233 8.66 8.54 5.87
C GLY A 233 8.42 10.00 5.53
N TYR A 234 9.23 10.91 6.07
CA TYR A 234 9.05 12.36 5.95
C TYR A 234 10.33 13.12 5.61
N GLY A 235 11.46 12.43 5.46
CA GLY A 235 12.73 13.02 5.07
C GLY A 235 12.68 13.51 3.63
N THR A 236 12.65 14.83 3.43
CA THR A 236 12.65 15.44 2.10
C THR A 236 13.92 15.13 1.33
N ASP A 237 15.04 15.03 2.03
CA ASP A 237 16.37 14.86 1.43
C ASP A 237 16.54 13.49 0.76
N ILE A 238 15.99 12.42 1.36
CA ILE A 238 16.00 11.07 0.78
C ILE A 238 15.14 11.00 -0.48
N MET A 239 13.97 11.65 -0.45
CA MET A 239 13.08 11.66 -1.61
C MET A 239 13.60 12.55 -2.73
N ASP A 240 14.26 13.66 -2.42
CA ASP A 240 14.88 14.54 -3.41
C ASP A 240 16.11 13.85 -4.03
N ALA A 241 16.89 13.09 -3.28
CA ALA A 241 17.98 12.25 -3.78
C ALA A 241 17.46 11.08 -4.63
N TYR A 242 16.43 10.35 -4.17
CA TYR A 242 15.86 9.19 -4.87
C TYR A 242 15.27 9.55 -6.24
N TRP A 243 14.75 10.77 -6.40
CA TRP A 243 14.17 11.23 -7.66
C TRP A 243 15.09 12.14 -8.48
N GLY A 244 16.30 12.46 -7.97
CA GLY A 244 17.31 13.25 -8.70
C GLY A 244 16.83 14.58 -9.26
N ARG A 245 15.75 15.13 -8.72
CA ARG A 245 15.13 16.37 -9.19
C ARG A 245 14.97 17.31 -8.03
N GLU A 246 15.53 18.50 -8.17
CA GLU A 246 15.08 19.64 -7.36
C GLU A 246 13.55 19.76 -7.51
N THR A 247 12.80 19.23 -6.54
CA THR A 247 11.34 19.30 -6.55
C THR A 247 10.93 20.69 -6.10
N THR A 248 10.89 21.63 -7.03
CA THR A 248 10.36 22.97 -6.76
C THR A 248 8.88 22.87 -6.37
N PHE A 249 8.40 23.83 -5.58
CA PHE A 249 6.97 23.91 -5.24
C PHE A 249 6.09 23.88 -6.50
N ALA A 250 6.53 24.52 -7.59
CA ALA A 250 5.83 24.52 -8.87
C ALA A 250 5.76 23.12 -9.51
N SER A 251 6.84 22.32 -9.43
CA SER A 251 6.82 20.93 -9.93
C SER A 251 5.93 20.01 -9.09
N LYS A 252 5.88 20.24 -7.77
CA LYS A 252 4.94 19.54 -6.88
C LYS A 252 3.49 19.86 -7.23
N ILE A 253 3.16 21.13 -7.49
CA ILE A 253 1.82 21.55 -7.92
C ILE A 253 1.47 20.98 -9.30
N ALA A 254 2.39 20.99 -10.26
CA ALA A 254 2.17 20.39 -11.58
C ALA A 254 1.87 18.89 -11.47
N ARG A 255 2.62 18.15 -10.64
CA ARG A 255 2.35 16.72 -10.35
C ARG A 255 0.99 16.50 -9.67
N ILE A 256 0.60 17.38 -8.74
CA ILE A 256 -0.74 17.35 -8.14
C ILE A 256 -1.78 17.45 -9.25
N TRP A 257 -1.60 18.41 -10.15
CA TRP A 257 -2.50 18.65 -11.26
C TRP A 257 -2.59 17.44 -12.19
N ASP A 258 -1.45 16.93 -12.66
CA ASP A 258 -1.38 15.77 -13.54
C ASP A 258 -1.97 14.51 -12.89
N ASN A 259 -1.68 14.26 -11.61
CA ASN A 259 -2.23 13.14 -10.88
C ASN A 259 -3.71 13.32 -10.55
N LEU A 260 -4.19 14.54 -10.26
CA LEU A 260 -5.61 14.81 -10.15
C LEU A 260 -6.33 14.50 -11.44
N PHE A 261 -5.76 14.82 -12.60
CA PHE A 261 -6.34 14.47 -13.90
C PHE A 261 -6.22 12.98 -14.22
N ALA A 262 -5.12 12.33 -13.93
CA ALA A 262 -5.00 10.87 -14.03
C ALA A 262 -5.97 10.15 -13.06
N PHE A 263 -6.13 10.71 -11.86
CA PHE A 263 -7.08 10.25 -10.84
C PHE A 263 -8.52 10.70 -11.17
N ALA A 264 -8.68 11.82 -11.88
CA ALA A 264 -9.95 12.41 -12.33
C ALA A 264 -10.82 11.41 -13.09
N ASN A 265 -10.20 10.51 -13.81
CA ASN A 265 -10.94 9.55 -14.60
C ASN A 265 -11.70 8.49 -13.78
N ARG A 266 -11.51 8.40 -12.44
CA ARG A 266 -12.08 7.29 -11.63
C ARG A 266 -12.91 7.74 -10.45
N ILE A 267 -12.34 8.47 -9.49
CA ILE A 267 -13.06 8.92 -8.29
C ILE A 267 -13.24 10.44 -8.20
N VAL A 268 -12.49 11.20 -8.96
CA VAL A 268 -12.59 12.67 -8.96
C VAL A 268 -13.96 13.17 -9.42
N PRO A 269 -14.67 12.55 -10.38
CA PRO A 269 -16.06 12.93 -10.67
C PRO A 269 -16.97 12.88 -9.44
N ILE A 270 -16.80 11.88 -8.55
CA ILE A 270 -17.52 11.80 -7.28
C ILE A 270 -17.17 12.99 -6.38
N LEU A 271 -15.89 13.33 -6.30
CA LEU A 271 -15.41 14.47 -5.51
C LEU A 271 -15.99 15.79 -6.00
N TYR A 272 -16.00 16.04 -7.31
CA TYR A 272 -16.61 17.24 -7.88
C TYR A 272 -18.12 17.30 -7.64
N ALA A 273 -18.83 16.20 -7.84
CA ALA A 273 -20.25 16.13 -7.54
C ALA A 273 -20.53 16.44 -6.06
N ALA A 274 -19.74 15.89 -5.15
CA ALA A 274 -19.89 16.13 -3.73
C ALA A 274 -19.57 17.59 -3.35
N LEU A 275 -18.56 18.22 -3.96
CA LEU A 275 -18.25 19.63 -3.75
C LEU A 275 -19.39 20.53 -4.21
N LEU A 276 -19.99 20.25 -5.37
CA LEU A 276 -21.16 20.99 -5.87
C LEU A 276 -22.38 20.82 -4.98
N LEU A 277 -22.51 19.66 -4.31
CA LEU A 277 -23.61 19.36 -3.40
C LEU A 277 -23.34 19.77 -1.94
N LEU A 278 -22.15 20.28 -1.65
CA LEU A 278 -21.77 20.66 -0.29
C LEU A 278 -22.76 21.63 0.38
N PRO A 279 -23.32 22.67 -0.28
CA PRO A 279 -24.34 23.52 0.33
C PRO A 279 -25.58 22.75 0.76
N PHE A 280 -26.01 21.73 -0.01
CA PHE A 280 -27.15 20.88 0.34
C PHE A 280 -26.81 19.97 1.52
N MET A 281 -25.58 19.49 1.64
CA MET A 281 -25.12 18.70 2.78
C MET A 281 -25.16 19.51 4.07
N PHE A 282 -24.76 20.80 4.02
CA PHE A 282 -24.90 21.71 5.16
C PHE A 282 -26.34 21.95 5.52
N LYS A 283 -27.21 22.26 4.54
CA LYS A 283 -28.62 22.53 4.75
C LYS A 283 -29.37 21.33 5.37
N GLN A 284 -28.94 20.10 5.08
CA GLN A 284 -29.58 18.85 5.51
C GLN A 284 -28.85 18.14 6.65
N ASP A 285 -28.00 18.86 7.37
CA ASP A 285 -27.21 18.39 8.53
C ASP A 285 -26.35 17.12 8.25
N LYS A 286 -25.80 17.04 7.02
CA LYS A 286 -24.86 16.00 6.57
C LYS A 286 -23.41 16.51 6.49
N TRP A 287 -23.17 17.71 6.94
CA TRP A 287 -21.88 18.38 6.82
C TRP A 287 -20.76 17.68 7.60
N ARG A 288 -21.06 17.04 8.75
CA ARG A 288 -20.07 16.36 9.59
C ARG A 288 -19.43 15.19 8.87
N GLU A 289 -20.29 14.32 8.32
CA GLU A 289 -19.89 13.15 7.54
C GLU A 289 -19.18 13.57 6.25
N ALA A 290 -19.73 14.59 5.55
CA ALA A 290 -19.14 15.12 4.34
C ALA A 290 -17.74 15.69 4.58
N LEU A 291 -17.58 16.54 5.60
CA LEU A 291 -16.28 17.11 5.94
C LEU A 291 -15.28 16.05 6.45
N CYS A 292 -15.75 15.00 7.16
CA CYS A 292 -14.90 13.84 7.48
C CYS A 292 -14.31 13.23 6.21
N CYS A 293 -15.14 13.04 5.17
CA CYS A 293 -14.67 12.51 3.89
C CYS A 293 -13.70 13.48 3.18
N PHE A 294 -14.03 14.77 3.13
CA PHE A 294 -13.15 15.78 2.52
C PHE A 294 -11.81 15.92 3.26
N PHE A 295 -11.81 15.86 4.59
CA PHE A 295 -10.57 15.84 5.37
C PHE A 295 -9.78 14.55 5.15
N GLY A 296 -10.45 13.40 5.00
CA GLY A 296 -9.80 12.15 4.62
C GLY A 296 -9.12 12.26 3.25
N ILE A 297 -9.86 12.70 2.23
CA ILE A 297 -9.31 12.88 0.88
C ILE A 297 -8.21 13.94 0.88
N GLY A 298 -8.46 15.12 1.47
CA GLY A 298 -7.51 16.24 1.49
C GLY A 298 -6.28 15.95 2.33
N GLY A 299 -6.43 15.39 3.55
CA GLY A 299 -5.32 15.09 4.45
C GLY A 299 -4.39 14.01 3.90
N PHE A 300 -4.95 12.90 3.41
CA PHE A 300 -4.15 11.87 2.74
C PHE A 300 -3.61 12.33 1.39
N GLY A 301 -4.36 13.15 0.66
CA GLY A 301 -3.90 13.79 -0.56
C GLY A 301 -2.70 14.70 -0.33
N LEU A 302 -2.73 15.54 0.71
CA LEU A 302 -1.59 16.38 1.09
C LEU A 302 -0.37 15.53 1.44
N GLN A 303 -0.53 14.47 2.25
CA GLN A 303 0.57 13.55 2.55
C GLN A 303 1.14 12.93 1.26
N TYR A 304 0.27 12.45 0.36
CA TYR A 304 0.66 11.89 -0.91
C TYR A 304 1.48 12.85 -1.78
N PHE A 305 1.03 14.10 -1.89
CA PHE A 305 1.66 15.08 -2.78
C PHE A 305 2.95 15.68 -2.21
N PHE A 306 2.99 15.92 -0.90
CA PHE A 306 4.14 16.59 -0.29
C PHE A 306 5.25 15.65 0.18
N VAL A 307 4.91 14.41 0.52
CA VAL A 307 5.87 13.49 1.12
C VAL A 307 6.39 12.44 0.13
N HIS A 308 5.55 11.92 -0.76
CA HIS A 308 5.94 10.74 -1.56
C HIS A 308 5.90 10.92 -3.08
N GLY A 309 5.87 12.14 -3.57
CA GLY A 309 6.10 12.42 -5.00
C GLY A 309 5.19 11.70 -6.00
N GLY A 310 4.06 11.12 -5.56
CA GLY A 310 3.05 10.65 -6.49
C GLY A 310 3.00 9.14 -6.77
N LEU A 311 3.43 8.29 -5.85
CA LEU A 311 3.28 6.82 -6.01
C LEU A 311 1.82 6.39 -5.89
N ASN A 312 1.28 5.74 -6.91
CA ASN A 312 -0.15 5.47 -7.07
C ASN A 312 -0.79 4.65 -5.93
N HIS A 313 -0.05 3.75 -5.28
CA HIS A 313 -0.58 2.89 -4.21
C HIS A 313 -1.02 3.68 -2.96
N TYR A 314 -0.43 4.85 -2.68
CA TYR A 314 -0.88 5.70 -1.57
C TYR A 314 -2.29 6.26 -1.75
N MET A 315 -2.83 6.27 -2.97
CA MET A 315 -4.21 6.67 -3.23
C MET A 315 -5.23 5.75 -2.56
N GLN A 316 -4.82 4.56 -2.11
CA GLN A 316 -5.67 3.63 -1.35
C GLN A 316 -6.29 4.28 -0.11
N TYR A 317 -5.60 5.23 0.51
CA TYR A 317 -6.14 5.96 1.67
C TYR A 317 -7.28 6.91 1.32
N MET A 318 -7.34 7.43 0.10
CA MET A 318 -8.37 8.39 -0.33
C MET A 318 -9.64 7.69 -0.84
N ILE A 319 -9.50 6.50 -1.44
CA ILE A 319 -10.60 5.75 -2.05
C ILE A 319 -11.78 5.54 -1.09
N PRO A 320 -11.60 5.06 0.15
CA PRO A 320 -12.71 4.85 1.07
C PRO A 320 -13.56 6.10 1.30
N PHE A 321 -12.92 7.24 1.46
CA PHE A 321 -13.59 8.51 1.73
C PHE A 321 -14.32 9.06 0.49
N ALA A 322 -13.74 8.88 -0.70
CA ALA A 322 -14.43 9.21 -1.94
C ALA A 322 -15.69 8.34 -2.14
N LEU A 323 -15.60 7.04 -1.83
CA LEU A 323 -16.73 6.14 -1.92
C LEU A 323 -17.81 6.42 -0.85
N LEU A 324 -17.40 6.86 0.35
CA LEU A 324 -18.33 7.26 1.42
C LEU A 324 -19.09 8.56 1.11
N LEU A 325 -18.65 9.38 0.15
CA LEU A 325 -19.44 10.51 -0.35
C LEU A 325 -20.69 10.05 -1.11
N ILE A 326 -20.67 8.87 -1.73
CA ILE A 326 -21.82 8.33 -2.49
C ILE A 326 -23.06 8.19 -1.61
N PRO A 327 -23.03 7.46 -0.47
CA PRO A 327 -24.21 7.34 0.39
C PRO A 327 -24.67 8.68 0.95
N ILE A 328 -23.77 9.62 1.23
CA ILE A 328 -24.11 10.95 1.70
C ILE A 328 -24.91 11.69 0.60
N MET A 329 -24.37 11.76 -0.63
CA MET A 329 -25.05 12.42 -1.76
C MET A 329 -26.42 11.80 -2.06
N LEU A 330 -26.52 10.47 -2.04
CA LEU A 330 -27.77 9.76 -2.32
C LEU A 330 -28.80 9.86 -1.19
N SER A 331 -28.41 10.24 0.02
CA SER A 331 -29.30 10.49 1.15
C SER A 331 -29.92 11.88 1.14
N LEU A 332 -29.39 12.81 0.32
CA LEU A 332 -29.91 14.18 0.22
C LEU A 332 -31.28 14.22 -0.45
N ASP A 333 -32.11 15.13 0.01
CA ASP A 333 -33.34 15.48 -0.70
C ASP A 333 -33.02 16.38 -1.89
N LEU A 334 -32.87 15.76 -3.06
CA LEU A 334 -32.48 16.38 -4.32
C LEU A 334 -33.64 16.26 -5.32
N ASN A 335 -33.78 17.26 -6.19
CA ASN A 335 -34.68 17.13 -7.30
C ASN A 335 -34.28 15.98 -8.24
N LYS A 336 -35.22 15.49 -9.03
CA LYS A 336 -35.04 14.32 -9.88
C LYS A 336 -33.88 14.43 -10.89
N TYR A 337 -33.60 15.62 -11.39
CA TYR A 337 -32.57 15.85 -12.39
C TYR A 337 -31.16 15.82 -11.77
N VAL A 338 -30.99 16.48 -10.62
CA VAL A 338 -29.72 16.45 -9.86
C VAL A 338 -29.45 15.03 -9.37
N ARG A 339 -30.46 14.32 -8.87
CA ARG A 339 -30.31 12.91 -8.48
C ARG A 339 -29.93 12.02 -9.65
N ALA A 340 -30.48 12.24 -10.84
CA ALA A 340 -30.08 11.51 -12.05
C ALA A 340 -28.63 11.81 -12.44
N ALA A 341 -28.18 13.07 -12.36
CA ALA A 341 -26.81 13.46 -12.61
C ALA A 341 -25.83 12.76 -11.66
N VAL A 342 -26.16 12.70 -10.35
CA VAL A 342 -25.36 11.96 -9.36
C VAL A 342 -25.24 10.48 -9.75
N TRP A 343 -26.34 9.83 -10.16
CA TRP A 343 -26.29 8.44 -10.62
C TRP A 343 -25.47 8.24 -11.90
N ILE A 344 -25.49 9.20 -12.83
CA ILE A 344 -24.63 9.15 -14.04
C ILE A 344 -23.17 9.20 -13.65
N ILE A 345 -22.77 10.08 -12.72
CA ILE A 345 -21.40 10.21 -12.23
C ILE A 345 -20.95 8.92 -11.53
N ILE A 346 -21.80 8.35 -10.67
CA ILE A 346 -21.50 7.08 -9.99
C ILE A 346 -21.36 5.95 -11.03
N GLY A 347 -22.28 5.89 -12.00
CA GLY A 347 -22.22 4.92 -13.11
C GLY A 347 -20.94 5.04 -13.94
N TRP A 348 -20.51 6.25 -14.23
CA TRP A 348 -19.24 6.52 -14.92
C TRP A 348 -18.05 6.00 -14.12
N THR A 349 -17.96 6.33 -12.83
CA THR A 349 -16.90 5.81 -11.94
C THR A 349 -16.91 4.28 -11.91
N MET A 350 -18.08 3.65 -11.85
CA MET A 350 -18.21 2.20 -11.88
C MET A 350 -17.70 1.61 -13.20
N VAL A 351 -18.08 2.17 -14.35
CA VAL A 351 -17.62 1.69 -15.67
C VAL A 351 -16.10 1.79 -15.80
N LEU A 352 -15.52 2.90 -15.41
CA LEU A 352 -14.07 3.09 -15.43
C LEU A 352 -13.35 2.16 -14.46
N GLY A 353 -13.90 1.94 -13.26
CA GLY A 353 -13.39 0.99 -12.28
C GLY A 353 -13.41 -0.44 -12.84
N ILE A 354 -14.54 -0.88 -13.39
CA ILE A 354 -14.69 -2.19 -14.02
C ILE A 354 -13.69 -2.37 -15.17
N TYR A 355 -13.59 -1.39 -16.07
CA TYR A 355 -12.62 -1.44 -17.16
C TYR A 355 -11.19 -1.60 -16.64
N SER A 356 -10.82 -0.81 -15.63
CA SER A 356 -9.49 -0.89 -15.03
C SER A 356 -9.22 -2.23 -14.34
N ALA A 357 -10.16 -2.72 -13.53
CA ALA A 357 -10.00 -3.95 -12.78
C ALA A 357 -9.94 -5.18 -13.70
N TYR A 358 -10.88 -5.28 -14.64
CA TYR A 358 -10.99 -6.50 -15.46
C TYR A 358 -10.15 -6.45 -16.73
N HIS A 359 -10.11 -5.33 -17.46
CA HIS A 359 -9.33 -5.27 -18.69
C HIS A 359 -7.83 -5.15 -18.40
N ASN A 360 -7.42 -4.20 -17.54
CA ASN A 360 -6.00 -3.96 -17.31
C ASN A 360 -5.37 -4.94 -16.34
N ARG A 361 -6.10 -5.42 -15.32
CA ARG A 361 -5.56 -6.35 -14.33
C ARG A 361 -5.89 -7.79 -14.66
N VAL A 362 -7.16 -8.19 -14.75
CA VAL A 362 -7.50 -9.60 -14.97
C VAL A 362 -7.07 -10.05 -16.35
N TRP A 363 -7.49 -9.34 -17.40
CA TRP A 363 -7.20 -9.80 -18.76
C TRP A 363 -5.71 -9.64 -19.13
N LYS A 364 -5.16 -8.42 -19.06
CA LYS A 364 -3.77 -8.21 -19.48
C LYS A 364 -2.77 -8.84 -18.50
N ARG A 365 -2.88 -8.51 -17.21
CA ARG A 365 -1.83 -8.82 -16.24
C ARG A 365 -1.93 -10.26 -15.70
N TYR A 366 -3.13 -10.79 -15.38
CA TYR A 366 -3.23 -12.12 -14.80
C TYR A 366 -3.31 -13.24 -15.82
N LEU A 367 -4.08 -13.07 -16.88
CA LEU A 367 -4.31 -14.13 -17.84
C LEU A 367 -3.31 -14.13 -18.99
N HIS A 368 -2.79 -12.98 -19.40
CA HIS A 368 -1.90 -12.88 -20.56
C HIS A 368 -0.42 -12.83 -20.17
N ASP A 369 -0.03 -11.87 -19.32
CA ASP A 369 1.40 -11.62 -19.02
C ASP A 369 1.81 -12.18 -17.65
N GLY A 370 1.00 -11.99 -16.61
CA GLY A 370 1.38 -12.17 -15.23
C GLY A 370 1.75 -13.59 -14.82
N LYS A 371 1.09 -14.60 -15.36
CA LYS A 371 1.42 -16.00 -15.06
C LYS A 371 2.83 -16.35 -15.52
N LYS A 372 3.18 -15.94 -16.73
CA LYS A 372 4.53 -16.15 -17.28
C LYS A 372 5.57 -15.40 -16.51
N ASP A 373 5.28 -14.15 -16.12
CA ASP A 373 6.19 -13.33 -15.34
C ASP A 373 6.38 -13.91 -13.95
N TYR A 374 5.32 -14.37 -13.29
CA TYR A 374 5.39 -15.06 -12.01
C TYR A 374 6.27 -16.33 -12.08
N GLU A 375 6.03 -17.20 -13.07
CA GLU A 375 6.83 -18.40 -13.26
C GLU A 375 8.30 -18.07 -13.54
N ASN A 376 8.57 -17.03 -14.31
CA ASN A 376 9.93 -16.57 -14.60
C ASN A 376 10.64 -16.05 -13.37
N GLN A 377 9.95 -15.29 -12.50
CA GLN A 377 10.51 -14.79 -11.23
C GLN A 377 10.96 -15.96 -10.33
N TRP A 378 10.09 -16.97 -10.15
CA TRP A 378 10.42 -18.14 -9.35
C TRP A 378 11.53 -18.99 -9.97
N LYS A 379 11.51 -19.19 -11.29
CA LYS A 379 12.56 -19.92 -12.00
C LYS A 379 13.91 -19.21 -11.88
N MET A 380 13.94 -17.90 -12.00
CA MET A 380 15.17 -17.10 -11.86
C MET A 380 15.73 -17.20 -10.45
N GLY A 381 14.92 -16.97 -9.42
CA GLY A 381 15.34 -17.12 -8.04
C GLY A 381 15.90 -18.52 -7.73
N LYS A 382 15.22 -19.56 -8.19
CA LYS A 382 15.68 -20.94 -8.01
C LYS A 382 17.01 -21.22 -8.73
N ASN A 383 17.16 -20.80 -9.98
CA ASN A 383 18.40 -20.99 -10.71
C ASN A 383 19.61 -20.32 -10.01
N ILE A 384 19.39 -19.18 -9.38
CA ILE A 384 20.44 -18.49 -8.63
C ILE A 384 20.69 -19.19 -7.29
N ALA A 385 19.64 -19.64 -6.61
CA ALA A 385 19.76 -20.41 -5.37
C ALA A 385 20.50 -21.74 -5.54
N ASP A 386 20.43 -22.35 -6.72
CA ASP A 386 21.20 -23.57 -7.05
C ASP A 386 22.72 -23.31 -7.13
N ILE A 387 23.14 -22.04 -7.20
CA ILE A 387 24.55 -21.63 -7.29
C ILE A 387 25.06 -21.10 -5.94
N VAL A 388 24.24 -20.30 -5.26
CA VAL A 388 24.57 -19.71 -3.97
C VAL A 388 24.44 -20.78 -2.89
N GLN A 389 25.51 -21.01 -2.11
CA GLN A 389 25.53 -22.04 -1.06
C GLN A 389 24.91 -21.51 0.25
N ASP A 390 24.50 -22.42 1.10
CA ASP A 390 23.98 -22.08 2.43
C ASP A 390 24.99 -21.26 3.23
N GLY A 391 24.55 -20.12 3.73
CA GLY A 391 25.38 -19.20 4.51
C GLY A 391 26.14 -18.16 3.69
N GLU A 392 26.16 -18.27 2.35
CA GLU A 392 26.70 -17.23 1.49
C GLU A 392 25.72 -16.06 1.32
N THR A 393 26.27 -14.88 1.14
CA THR A 393 25.51 -13.62 1.07
C THR A 393 25.47 -13.05 -0.33
N VAL A 394 24.36 -12.37 -0.61
CA VAL A 394 24.09 -11.74 -1.92
C VAL A 394 23.85 -10.25 -1.73
N PHE A 395 24.38 -9.43 -2.60
CA PHE A 395 24.07 -8.02 -2.70
C PHE A 395 23.35 -7.72 -4.03
N ILE A 396 22.17 -7.10 -3.93
CA ILE A 396 21.40 -6.66 -5.09
C ILE A 396 21.30 -5.14 -5.03
N PRO A 397 22.10 -4.39 -5.81
CA PRO A 397 22.15 -2.94 -5.76
C PRO A 397 20.92 -2.27 -6.38
N HIS A 398 19.93 -3.03 -6.87
CA HIS A 398 18.81 -2.50 -7.62
C HIS A 398 17.46 -3.07 -7.16
N GLY A 399 16.54 -2.20 -6.73
CA GLY A 399 15.22 -2.60 -6.25
C GLY A 399 14.39 -3.42 -7.24
N GLY A 400 14.54 -3.20 -8.54
CA GLY A 400 13.74 -3.87 -9.57
C GLY A 400 13.83 -5.40 -9.63
N ILE A 401 14.84 -6.01 -9.01
CA ILE A 401 15.04 -7.48 -8.96
C ILE A 401 15.06 -8.05 -7.55
N CYS A 402 14.63 -7.29 -6.56
CA CYS A 402 14.58 -7.75 -5.16
C CYS A 402 13.75 -9.02 -4.94
N HIS A 403 12.83 -9.34 -5.86
CA HIS A 403 12.09 -10.60 -5.82
C HIS A 403 13.01 -11.83 -5.82
N ILE A 404 14.24 -11.72 -6.31
CA ILE A 404 15.24 -12.81 -6.31
C ILE A 404 15.61 -13.20 -4.88
N TYR A 405 15.72 -12.26 -3.95
CA TYR A 405 15.93 -12.58 -2.53
C TYR A 405 14.82 -13.50 -1.99
N TYR A 406 13.57 -13.18 -2.30
CA TYR A 406 12.42 -13.96 -1.82
C TYR A 406 12.29 -15.29 -2.55
N THR A 407 12.35 -15.28 -3.88
CA THR A 407 12.11 -16.49 -4.70
C THR A 407 13.28 -17.49 -4.63
N GLY A 408 14.49 -17.01 -4.33
CA GLY A 408 15.67 -17.82 -4.16
C GLY A 408 16.01 -18.16 -2.71
N ASN A 409 15.29 -17.61 -1.73
CA ASN A 409 15.64 -17.69 -0.31
C ASN A 409 17.10 -17.26 -0.03
N LEU A 410 17.51 -16.14 -0.64
CA LEU A 410 18.89 -15.67 -0.55
C LEU A 410 19.07 -14.72 0.63
N TYR A 411 20.25 -14.77 1.25
CA TYR A 411 20.59 -13.89 2.37
C TYR A 411 21.25 -12.62 1.86
N PRO A 412 20.67 -11.43 2.12
CA PRO A 412 21.30 -10.18 1.77
C PRO A 412 22.57 -9.96 2.63
N SER A 413 23.64 -9.46 2.01
CA SER A 413 24.86 -9.09 2.73
C SER A 413 24.67 -7.91 3.67
N CYS A 414 23.67 -7.09 3.40
CA CYS A 414 23.27 -5.96 4.23
C CYS A 414 21.75 -5.97 4.44
N MET A 415 21.31 -6.11 5.70
CA MET A 415 19.89 -6.01 6.06
C MET A 415 19.41 -4.57 6.17
N ALA A 416 20.29 -3.58 6.04
CA ALA A 416 19.94 -2.18 6.19
C ALA A 416 19.18 -1.62 4.98
N GLU A 417 19.30 -2.23 3.79
CA GLU A 417 18.85 -1.61 2.54
C GLU A 417 18.28 -2.60 1.52
N ILE A 418 17.55 -3.62 2.00
CA ILE A 418 16.80 -4.46 1.11
C ILE A 418 15.81 -3.56 0.35
N GLY A 419 16.00 -3.42 -0.95
CA GLY A 419 15.02 -2.87 -1.87
C GLY A 419 15.12 -1.41 -2.27
N TYR A 420 15.72 -0.59 -1.48
CA TYR A 420 16.10 0.75 -1.95
C TYR A 420 17.53 0.65 -2.42
N GLY A 421 17.76 0.18 -3.62
CA GLY A 421 19.09 0.08 -4.18
C GLY A 421 19.95 1.27 -3.78
N VAL A 422 21.25 1.13 -3.77
CA VAL A 422 22.16 2.26 -3.56
C VAL A 422 21.83 3.27 -4.65
N GLY A 423 20.76 4.02 -4.42
CA GLY A 423 20.43 5.20 -5.21
C GLY A 423 21.58 6.19 -5.07
N PRO A 424 21.62 7.27 -5.83
CA PRO A 424 22.66 8.27 -5.79
C PRO A 424 22.64 9.07 -4.48
N MET A 425 22.43 8.40 -3.37
CA MET A 425 22.76 8.96 -2.10
C MET A 425 24.28 9.09 -2.12
N GLU A 426 24.75 10.32 -2.25
CA GLU A 426 26.15 10.69 -1.96
C GLU A 426 26.59 10.15 -0.59
N VAL A 427 25.62 9.65 0.17
CA VAL A 427 25.79 9.14 1.50
C VAL A 427 26.74 7.98 1.50
N ASP A 428 26.89 7.19 0.38
CA ASP A 428 27.75 6.08 0.66
C ASP A 428 28.25 5.26 -0.52
N ILE A 429 29.00 5.88 -1.39
CA ILE A 429 29.99 5.14 -2.19
C ILE A 429 30.90 4.33 -1.24
N GLU A 430 31.30 4.90 -0.09
CA GLU A 430 32.09 4.18 0.92
C GLU A 430 31.33 3.03 1.60
N HIS A 431 30.04 3.20 1.91
CA HIS A 431 29.23 2.12 2.48
C HIS A 431 28.88 1.06 1.44
N ALA A 432 28.54 1.45 0.24
CA ALA A 432 28.29 0.51 -0.85
C ALA A 432 29.54 -0.34 -1.15
N ALA A 433 30.73 0.27 -1.18
CA ALA A 433 31.99 -0.45 -1.33
C ALA A 433 32.24 -1.42 -0.17
N LYS A 434 31.92 -1.04 1.07
CA LYS A 434 32.02 -1.94 2.24
C LYS A 434 31.03 -3.11 2.15
N TRP A 435 29.80 -2.88 1.67
CA TRP A 435 28.81 -3.95 1.49
C TRP A 435 29.23 -4.92 0.42
N VAL A 436 29.67 -4.42 -0.73
CA VAL A 436 30.18 -5.25 -1.82
C VAL A 436 31.42 -6.02 -1.37
N ALA A 437 32.34 -5.41 -0.63
CA ALA A 437 33.54 -6.07 -0.11
C ALA A 437 33.27 -7.23 0.88
N ASN A 438 32.08 -7.23 1.52
CA ASN A 438 31.67 -8.24 2.49
C ASN A 438 30.60 -9.20 1.93
N THR A 439 30.38 -9.24 0.64
CA THR A 439 29.40 -10.11 0.00
C THR A 439 30.07 -11.19 -0.86
N ASP A 440 29.45 -12.34 -0.95
CA ASP A 440 29.92 -13.45 -1.78
C ASP A 440 29.51 -13.29 -3.24
N TYR A 441 28.34 -12.68 -3.47
CA TYR A 441 27.78 -12.49 -4.82
C TYR A 441 27.15 -11.11 -4.98
N VAL A 442 27.26 -10.55 -6.19
CA VAL A 442 26.51 -9.35 -6.61
C VAL A 442 25.60 -9.70 -7.78
N ILE A 443 24.35 -9.33 -7.70
CA ILE A 443 23.35 -9.55 -8.76
C ILE A 443 22.83 -8.19 -9.24
N HIS A 444 22.90 -7.93 -10.53
CA HIS A 444 22.38 -6.71 -11.12
C HIS A 444 21.76 -6.96 -12.51
N PHE A 445 21.02 -5.97 -13.00
CA PHE A 445 20.54 -5.98 -14.38
C PHE A 445 21.66 -5.74 -15.39
N THR A 446 21.52 -6.34 -16.58
CA THR A 446 22.37 -5.96 -17.72
C THR A 446 22.08 -4.50 -18.11
N ARG A 447 23.09 -3.80 -18.64
CA ARG A 447 22.90 -2.40 -19.14
C ARG A 447 21.76 -2.30 -20.16
N LYS A 448 21.60 -3.30 -21.02
CA LYS A 448 20.53 -3.35 -21.97
C LYS A 448 19.15 -3.40 -21.30
N MET A 449 19.00 -4.26 -20.29
CA MET A 449 17.73 -4.37 -19.56
C MET A 449 17.39 -3.08 -18.81
N MET A 450 18.39 -2.42 -18.25
CA MET A 450 18.22 -1.12 -17.59
C MET A 450 17.75 -0.07 -18.59
N TYR A 451 18.40 0.04 -19.75
CA TYR A 451 18.02 0.98 -20.80
C TYR A 451 16.58 0.75 -21.30
N ASP A 452 16.20 -0.52 -21.51
CA ASP A 452 14.86 -0.91 -21.98
C ASP A 452 13.77 -0.63 -20.95
N LEU A 453 14.04 -0.90 -19.66
CA LEU A 453 13.08 -0.66 -18.57
C LEU A 453 12.72 0.81 -18.41
N TYR A 454 13.66 1.68 -18.65
CA TYR A 454 13.51 3.09 -18.32
C TYR A 454 13.45 3.99 -19.55
N GLN A 455 13.20 3.43 -20.71
CA GLN A 455 12.92 4.15 -21.96
C GLN A 455 14.04 5.10 -22.39
N GLY A 456 15.30 4.71 -22.20
CA GLY A 456 16.46 5.46 -22.67
C GLY A 456 16.81 6.69 -21.85
N GLN A 457 16.27 6.86 -20.65
CA GLN A 457 16.73 7.91 -19.74
C GLN A 457 18.06 7.50 -19.12
N ASP A 458 18.98 8.46 -18.96
CA ASP A 458 20.32 8.21 -18.39
C ASP A 458 20.22 7.62 -16.98
N PHE A 459 20.82 6.43 -16.84
CA PHE A 459 20.72 5.57 -15.65
C PHE A 459 21.88 5.76 -14.70
N GLU A 460 22.60 6.84 -14.74
CA GLU A 460 23.60 7.18 -13.73
C GLU A 460 23.06 7.13 -12.31
N TYR A 461 21.71 7.19 -12.14
CA TYR A 461 21.06 7.21 -10.83
C TYR A 461 20.99 5.86 -10.09
N PHE A 462 21.05 4.73 -10.80
CA PHE A 462 20.90 3.41 -10.17
C PHE A 462 22.16 2.55 -10.28
N TYR A 463 23.19 3.05 -10.93
CA TYR A 463 24.38 2.30 -11.23
C TYR A 463 25.61 3.12 -10.94
N ASN A 464 26.28 2.80 -9.84
CA ASN A 464 27.54 3.43 -9.54
C ASN A 464 28.62 2.77 -10.40
N ASP A 465 29.22 3.54 -11.34
CA ASP A 465 30.29 3.07 -12.21
C ASP A 465 31.47 2.46 -11.42
N SER A 466 31.74 2.96 -10.23
CA SER A 466 32.80 2.42 -9.36
C SER A 466 32.49 1.01 -8.86
N ILE A 467 31.24 0.74 -8.48
CA ILE A 467 30.80 -0.61 -8.08
C ILE A 467 30.85 -1.53 -9.30
N GLN A 468 30.39 -1.07 -10.46
CA GLN A 468 30.44 -1.84 -11.68
C GLN A 468 31.88 -2.19 -12.06
N GLN A 469 32.78 -1.22 -12.09
CA GLN A 469 34.19 -1.44 -12.38
C GLN A 469 34.85 -2.43 -11.39
N TYR A 470 34.40 -2.39 -10.13
CA TYR A 470 34.87 -3.35 -9.13
C TYR A 470 34.35 -4.75 -9.41
N VAL A 471 33.00 -4.91 -9.60
CA VAL A 471 32.41 -6.25 -9.79
C VAL A 471 32.81 -6.89 -11.14
N ASP A 472 33.07 -6.09 -12.18
CA ASP A 472 33.50 -6.56 -13.50
C ASP A 472 34.89 -7.24 -13.47
N GLN A 473 35.63 -7.09 -12.38
CA GLN A 473 36.90 -7.78 -12.16
C GLN A 473 36.73 -9.26 -11.77
N PHE A 474 35.52 -9.66 -11.40
CA PHE A 474 35.17 -11.00 -10.95
C PHE A 474 34.48 -11.83 -12.04
N PRO A 475 34.57 -13.18 -11.97
CA PRO A 475 33.82 -14.06 -12.86
C PRO A 475 32.29 -13.77 -12.74
N SER A 476 31.58 -13.93 -13.83
CA SER A 476 30.13 -13.71 -13.84
C SER A 476 29.41 -14.67 -14.77
N ASP A 477 28.15 -15.00 -14.41
CA ASP A 477 27.20 -15.70 -15.26
C ASP A 477 26.02 -14.79 -15.59
N THR A 478 25.50 -14.93 -16.81
CA THR A 478 24.34 -14.16 -17.26
C THR A 478 23.10 -15.05 -17.37
N PHE A 479 22.05 -14.66 -16.66
CA PHE A 479 20.77 -15.35 -16.66
C PHE A 479 19.79 -14.70 -17.64
N GLY A 480 19.58 -15.36 -18.78
CA GLY A 480 18.80 -14.80 -19.88
C GLY A 480 19.50 -13.56 -20.48
N THR A 481 18.71 -12.53 -20.82
CA THR A 481 19.19 -11.24 -21.33
C THR A 481 19.20 -10.14 -20.27
N ALA A 482 18.83 -10.46 -19.04
CA ALA A 482 18.41 -9.47 -18.07
C ALA A 482 19.30 -9.33 -16.84
N VAL A 483 19.83 -10.43 -16.30
CA VAL A 483 20.47 -10.46 -14.97
C VAL A 483 21.88 -11.04 -15.07
N VAL A 484 22.80 -10.40 -14.36
CA VAL A 484 24.21 -10.84 -14.22
C VAL A 484 24.46 -11.14 -12.75
N LEU A 485 25.08 -12.30 -12.48
CA LEU A 485 25.59 -12.73 -11.18
C LEU A 485 27.10 -12.72 -11.19
N HIS A 486 27.73 -11.93 -10.31
CA HIS A 486 29.19 -11.91 -10.11
C HIS A 486 29.56 -12.72 -8.87
N TYR A 487 30.65 -13.49 -8.99
CA TYR A 487 31.21 -14.38 -7.96
C TYR A 487 32.38 -13.69 -7.25
N LEU A 488 32.14 -12.93 -6.19
CA LEU A 488 33.16 -12.17 -5.51
C LEU A 488 34.08 -13.07 -4.63
N ASN A 489 33.56 -14.17 -4.13
CA ASN A 489 34.29 -15.17 -3.37
C ASN A 489 35.11 -16.14 -4.23
N ARG A 490 34.99 -16.08 -5.56
CA ARG A 490 35.77 -16.93 -6.49
C ARG A 490 36.69 -16.04 -7.31
N PRO A 491 38.04 -16.14 -7.10
CA PRO A 491 38.97 -15.38 -7.95
C PRO A 491 38.79 -15.83 -9.41
N LYS A 492 38.88 -14.90 -10.35
CA LYS A 492 38.92 -15.20 -11.77
C LYS A 492 39.98 -16.29 -11.97
N LEU A 493 39.59 -17.50 -12.31
CA LEU A 493 40.50 -18.45 -12.92
C LEU A 493 41.00 -17.77 -14.18
N ILE A 494 42.22 -17.25 -14.13
CA ILE A 494 42.91 -16.73 -15.32
C ILE A 494 42.91 -17.92 -16.26
N ALA A 495 42.08 -17.84 -17.33
CA ALA A 495 42.14 -18.83 -18.38
C ALA A 495 43.57 -18.81 -18.93
N GLU A 496 44.33 -19.84 -18.60
CA GLU A 496 45.59 -20.14 -19.25
C GLU A 496 45.39 -20.45 -20.73
#